data_0a3a47e999d1aed43b39b3302bf195e7
#
_entry.id   0a3a47e999d1aed43b39b3302bf195e7
#
_cell.length_a   1.000
_cell.length_b   1.000
_cell.length_c   1.000
_cell.angle_alpha   90.00
_cell.angle_beta   90.00
_cell.angle_gamma   90.00
#
_symmetry.space_group_name_H-M   'P 1'
#
loop_
_entity.id
_entity.type
_entity.pdbx_description
1 polymer ?
#
loop_
_entity_poly.entity_id
_entity_poly.type
_entity_poly.pdbx_seq_one_letter_code
_entity_poly.pdbx_strand_id
1 'polypeptide(L)'
;MKYDLIIIGSGSVGAAAGYYATRAGLNVLMTDAHMPPHQHGSHHGDTRLIRHAYGEGEKYVPLVLRAQTLWDELSRHNEEDPIFVRSGVINLGPADSAFLANVAHS
;
A
#
# COMPACT_ATOMS: atom_id res chain seq x y z
N MET A 1 -5.20 -26.08 18.04
CA MET A 1 -5.66 -25.17 16.99
C MET A 1 -4.64 -25.14 15.88
N LYS A 2 -5.09 -25.28 14.64
CA LYS A 2 -4.20 -25.23 13.48
C LYS A 2 -4.39 -23.91 12.75
N TYR A 3 -3.28 -23.30 12.32
CA TYR A 3 -3.26 -22.14 11.45
C TYR A 3 -2.72 -22.52 10.09
N ASP A 4 -3.32 -21.98 9.04
CA ASP A 4 -2.85 -22.14 7.67
C ASP A 4 -1.75 -21.15 7.33
N LEU A 5 -1.77 -19.98 8.00
CA LEU A 5 -0.81 -18.90 7.82
C LEU A 5 -0.49 -18.23 9.16
N ILE A 6 0.79 -17.99 9.39
CA ILE A 6 1.27 -17.16 10.52
C ILE A 6 1.96 -15.93 9.95
N ILE A 7 1.51 -14.76 10.38
CA ILE A 7 2.06 -13.45 9.97
C ILE A 7 2.77 -12.82 11.17
N ILE A 8 4.04 -12.52 11.00
CA ILE A 8 4.85 -11.83 12.02
C ILE A 8 4.97 -10.36 11.62
N GLY A 9 4.33 -9.49 12.37
CA GLY A 9 4.20 -8.07 12.11
C GLY A 9 2.86 -7.71 11.47
N SER A 10 2.09 -6.85 12.15
CA SER A 10 0.77 -6.36 11.71
C SER A 10 0.83 -4.93 11.16
N GLY A 11 1.95 -4.57 10.53
CA GLY A 11 2.07 -3.34 9.76
C GLY A 11 1.25 -3.40 8.47
N SER A 12 1.40 -2.42 7.57
CA SER A 12 0.59 -2.32 6.35
C SER A 12 0.62 -3.59 5.49
N VAL A 13 1.78 -4.21 5.31
CA VAL A 13 1.92 -5.43 4.51
C VAL A 13 1.29 -6.63 5.22
N GLY A 14 1.61 -6.82 6.51
CA GLY A 14 1.07 -7.94 7.30
C GLY A 14 -0.45 -7.85 7.46
N ALA A 15 -0.98 -6.68 7.73
CA ALA A 15 -2.43 -6.45 7.84
C ALA A 15 -3.15 -6.75 6.53
N ALA A 16 -2.63 -6.29 5.39
CA ALA A 16 -3.19 -6.59 4.08
C ALA A 16 -3.13 -8.09 3.76
N ALA A 17 -2.00 -8.74 4.03
CA ALA A 17 -1.84 -10.19 3.83
C ALA A 17 -2.86 -10.97 4.68
N GLY A 18 -3.02 -10.62 5.95
CA GLY A 18 -3.99 -11.25 6.85
C GLY A 18 -5.43 -11.07 6.40
N TYR A 19 -5.79 -9.85 5.99
CA TYR A 19 -7.12 -9.53 5.48
C TYR A 19 -7.49 -10.39 4.27
N TYR A 20 -6.63 -10.44 3.26
CA TYR A 20 -6.91 -11.21 2.05
C TYR A 20 -6.84 -12.72 2.27
N ALA A 21 -5.91 -13.20 3.11
CA ALA A 21 -5.84 -14.62 3.47
C ALA A 21 -7.11 -15.09 4.19
N THR A 22 -7.62 -14.29 5.13
CA THR A 22 -8.86 -14.57 5.85
C THR A 22 -10.06 -14.56 4.90
N ARG A 23 -10.13 -13.62 3.96
CA ARG A 23 -11.17 -13.61 2.92
C ARG A 23 -11.11 -14.82 2.00
N ALA A 24 -9.93 -15.39 1.81
CA ALA A 24 -9.76 -16.65 1.08
C ALA A 24 -10.10 -17.91 1.89
N GLY A 25 -10.55 -17.76 3.14
CA GLY A 25 -10.98 -18.86 4.00
C GLY A 25 -9.86 -19.49 4.83
N LEU A 26 -8.67 -18.87 4.89
CA LEU A 26 -7.56 -19.39 5.68
C LEU A 26 -7.68 -19.02 7.16
N ASN A 27 -7.26 -19.92 8.04
CA ASN A 27 -7.05 -19.64 9.45
C ASN A 27 -5.73 -18.92 9.64
N VAL A 28 -5.77 -17.65 10.04
CA VAL A 28 -4.60 -16.78 10.14
C VAL A 28 -4.30 -16.45 11.59
N LEU A 29 -3.05 -16.64 11.99
CA LEU A 29 -2.50 -16.08 13.22
C LEU A 29 -1.61 -14.88 12.85
N MET A 30 -1.93 -13.72 13.40
CA MET A 30 -1.11 -12.52 13.27
C MET A 30 -0.53 -12.14 14.63
N THR A 31 0.77 -11.86 14.66
CA THR A 31 1.48 -11.46 15.88
C THR A 31 2.20 -10.13 15.64
N ASP A 32 2.30 -9.31 16.66
CA ASP A 32 3.06 -8.06 16.65
C ASP A 32 3.66 -7.81 18.04
N ALA A 33 4.78 -7.08 18.07
CA ALA A 33 5.39 -6.66 19.32
C ALA A 33 4.60 -5.55 20.04
N HIS A 34 3.74 -4.84 19.30
CA HIS A 34 2.94 -3.74 19.79
C HIS A 34 1.47 -3.92 19.40
N MET A 35 0.55 -3.37 20.21
CA MET A 35 -0.88 -3.39 19.89
C MET A 35 -1.18 -2.51 18.68
N PRO A 36 -1.70 -3.07 17.57
CA PRO A 36 -2.12 -2.27 16.43
C PRO A 36 -3.40 -1.46 16.71
N PRO A 37 -3.57 -0.27 16.12
CA PRO A 37 -2.58 0.45 15.30
C PRO A 37 -1.49 1.11 16.15
N HIS A 38 -0.26 1.14 15.66
CA HIS A 38 0.87 1.75 16.35
C HIS A 38 1.81 2.49 15.39
N GLN A 39 2.76 3.25 15.94
CA GLN A 39 3.67 4.12 15.18
C GLN A 39 5.05 3.50 14.90
N HIS A 40 5.26 2.23 15.22
CA HIS A 40 6.57 1.56 15.10
C HIS A 40 6.84 0.99 13.70
N GLY A 41 5.83 0.95 12.82
CA GLY A 41 5.98 0.46 11.46
C GLY A 41 6.64 1.48 10.53
N SER A 42 7.25 1.00 9.45
CA SER A 42 7.86 1.85 8.41
C SER A 42 6.82 2.67 7.61
N HIS A 43 5.56 2.29 7.67
CA HIS A 43 4.45 2.94 6.98
C HIS A 43 3.74 4.01 7.83
N HIS A 44 4.27 4.34 9.00
CA HIS A 44 3.70 5.38 9.86
C HIS A 44 3.84 6.78 9.25
N GLY A 45 2.83 7.62 9.47
CA GLY A 45 2.79 9.04 9.08
C GLY A 45 1.35 9.55 9.03
N ASP A 46 1.16 10.86 9.12
CA ASP A 46 -0.16 11.50 9.04
C ASP A 46 -0.77 11.31 7.64
N THR A 47 0.06 11.33 6.62
CA THR A 47 -0.32 11.09 5.23
C THR A 47 0.63 10.14 4.55
N ARG A 48 0.12 9.41 3.54
CA ARG A 48 0.90 8.53 2.67
C ARG A 48 0.52 8.77 1.22
N LEU A 49 1.42 8.44 0.30
CA LEU A 49 1.24 8.67 -1.13
C LEU A 49 1.28 7.36 -1.92
N ILE A 50 0.40 7.26 -2.90
CA ILE A 50 0.52 6.32 -4.03
C ILE A 50 0.86 7.14 -5.27
N ARG A 51 1.91 6.75 -5.99
CA ARG A 51 2.29 7.35 -7.27
C ARG A 51 2.04 6.34 -8.38
N HIS A 52 1.46 6.77 -9.50
CA HIS A 52 1.28 5.90 -10.66
C HIS A 52 2.53 5.90 -11.56
N ALA A 53 3.18 7.05 -11.72
CA ALA A 53 4.43 7.17 -12.46
C ALA A 53 5.62 6.83 -11.55
N TYR A 54 6.41 5.83 -11.96
CA TYR A 54 7.52 5.32 -11.17
C TYR A 54 8.86 5.60 -11.83
N GLY A 55 9.66 6.50 -11.20
CA GLY A 55 11.05 6.74 -11.59
C GLY A 55 11.97 5.53 -11.34
N GLU A 56 11.56 4.62 -10.48
CA GLU A 56 12.25 3.37 -10.18
C GLU A 56 12.04 2.28 -11.26
N GLY A 57 11.09 2.49 -12.18
CA GLY A 57 10.88 1.64 -13.34
C GLY A 57 9.42 1.25 -13.58
N GLU A 58 9.06 1.09 -14.84
CA GLU A 58 7.70 0.78 -15.30
C GLU A 58 7.12 -0.54 -14.78
N LYS A 59 7.99 -1.47 -14.37
CA LYS A 59 7.57 -2.79 -13.82
C LYS A 59 6.68 -2.68 -12.56
N TYR A 60 6.73 -1.54 -11.86
CA TYR A 60 5.89 -1.30 -10.69
C TYR A 60 4.50 -0.75 -11.02
N VAL A 61 4.28 -0.27 -12.26
CA VAL A 61 3.00 0.33 -12.67
C VAL A 61 1.82 -0.63 -12.53
N PRO A 62 1.89 -1.90 -12.97
CA PRO A 62 0.77 -2.83 -12.78
C PRO A 62 0.41 -3.05 -11.31
N LEU A 63 1.42 -3.08 -10.42
CA LEU A 63 1.20 -3.23 -8.97
C LEU A 63 0.50 -2.01 -8.37
N VAL A 64 0.91 -0.80 -8.76
CA VAL A 64 0.29 0.41 -8.22
C VAL A 64 -1.12 0.63 -8.76
N LEU A 65 -1.40 0.28 -9.99
CA LEU A 65 -2.75 0.33 -10.55
C LEU A 65 -3.68 -0.66 -9.83
N ARG A 66 -3.19 -1.85 -9.52
CA ARG A 66 -3.95 -2.81 -8.70
C ARG A 66 -4.15 -2.30 -7.28
N ALA A 67 -3.11 -1.72 -6.66
CA ALA A 67 -3.22 -1.10 -5.34
C ALA A 67 -4.25 0.03 -5.32
N GLN A 68 -4.29 0.87 -6.35
CA GLN A 68 -5.30 1.92 -6.51
C GLN A 68 -6.72 1.36 -6.47
N THR A 69 -6.97 0.29 -7.23
CA THR A 69 -8.29 -0.39 -7.24
C THR A 69 -8.68 -0.86 -5.84
N LEU A 70 -7.73 -1.45 -5.10
CA LEU A 70 -7.99 -1.95 -3.75
C LEU A 70 -8.24 -0.82 -2.75
N TRP A 71 -7.54 0.30 -2.87
CA TRP A 71 -7.80 1.50 -2.06
C TRP A 71 -9.15 2.14 -2.38
N ASP A 72 -9.54 2.18 -3.65
CA ASP A 72 -10.87 2.65 -4.06
C ASP A 72 -11.99 1.74 -3.50
N GLU A 73 -11.75 0.43 -3.44
CA GLU A 73 -12.69 -0.52 -2.80
C GLU A 73 -12.82 -0.26 -1.29
N LEU A 74 -11.70 -0.07 -0.59
CA LEU A 74 -11.70 0.24 0.83
C LEU A 74 -12.38 1.58 1.14
N SER A 75 -12.13 2.60 0.33
CA SER A 75 -12.74 3.92 0.49
C SER A 75 -14.26 3.90 0.34
N ARG A 76 -14.81 3.00 -0.48
CA ARG A 76 -16.27 2.84 -0.62
C ARG A 76 -16.97 2.35 0.64
N HIS A 77 -16.24 1.69 1.54
CA HIS A 77 -16.78 1.25 2.84
C HIS A 77 -16.74 2.35 3.91
N ASN A 78 -16.16 3.50 3.60
CA ASN A 78 -16.04 4.64 4.52
C ASN A 78 -16.43 5.94 3.80
N GLU A 79 -17.75 6.10 3.55
CA GLU A 79 -18.29 7.21 2.75
C GLU A 79 -18.12 8.57 3.42
N GLU A 80 -18.10 8.62 4.76
CA GLU A 80 -18.01 9.86 5.53
C GLU A 80 -16.58 10.44 5.55
N ASP A 81 -15.55 9.58 5.43
CA ASP A 81 -14.15 10.01 5.49
C ASP A 81 -13.31 9.21 4.47
N PRO A 82 -13.07 9.75 3.28
CA PRO A 82 -12.40 9.03 2.21
C PRO A 82 -10.95 8.70 2.61
N ILE A 83 -10.59 7.42 2.56
CA ILE A 83 -9.24 6.94 2.85
C ILE A 83 -8.25 7.40 1.79
N PHE A 84 -8.71 7.58 0.54
CA PHE A 84 -7.87 7.93 -0.59
C PHE A 84 -8.41 9.14 -1.35
N VAL A 85 -7.53 10.13 -1.59
CA VAL A 85 -7.85 11.35 -2.34
C VAL A 85 -6.90 11.47 -3.54
N ARG A 86 -7.42 11.63 -4.73
CA ARG A 86 -6.65 11.86 -5.96
C ARG A 86 -6.22 13.32 -6.04
N SER A 87 -4.99 13.60 -5.65
CA SER A 87 -4.43 14.96 -5.60
C SER A 87 -3.51 15.30 -6.79
N GLY A 88 -3.08 14.28 -7.53
CA GLY A 88 -2.02 14.43 -8.53
C GLY A 88 -0.62 14.50 -7.92
N VAL A 89 0.39 14.45 -8.77
CA VAL A 89 1.80 14.56 -8.38
C VAL A 89 2.58 15.36 -9.42
N ILE A 90 3.54 16.16 -8.96
CA ILE A 90 4.50 16.86 -9.81
C ILE A 90 5.89 16.34 -9.46
N ASN A 91 6.63 15.86 -10.46
CA ASN A 91 8.02 15.47 -10.32
C ASN A 91 8.91 16.53 -10.96
N LEU A 92 9.87 17.05 -10.21
CA LEU A 92 10.80 18.07 -10.66
C LEU A 92 12.24 17.57 -10.55
N GLY A 93 13.07 17.94 -11.49
CA GLY A 93 14.49 17.59 -11.48
C GLY A 93 15.24 18.16 -12.70
N PRO A 94 16.57 17.95 -12.78
CA PRO A 94 17.36 18.31 -13.95
C PRO A 94 16.85 17.65 -15.22
N ALA A 95 17.00 18.32 -16.37
CA ALA A 95 16.49 17.84 -17.66
C ALA A 95 17.11 16.50 -18.11
N ASP A 96 18.29 16.17 -17.62
CA ASP A 96 19.04 14.94 -17.90
C ASP A 96 18.82 13.85 -16.85
N SER A 97 17.85 14.03 -15.95
CA SER A 97 17.56 13.08 -14.88
C SER A 97 16.99 11.77 -15.42
N ALA A 98 17.69 10.66 -15.19
CA ALA A 98 17.20 9.33 -15.52
C ALA A 98 15.88 9.00 -14.79
N PHE A 99 15.72 9.52 -13.57
CA PHE A 99 14.47 9.37 -12.80
C PHE A 99 13.28 10.01 -13.52
N LEU A 100 13.43 11.27 -14.01
CA LEU A 100 12.36 11.95 -14.74
C LEU A 100 12.05 11.27 -16.08
N ALA A 101 13.07 10.78 -16.78
CA ALA A 101 12.88 10.01 -18.01
C ALA A 101 12.05 8.74 -17.75
N ASN A 102 12.34 8.01 -16.68
CA ASN A 102 11.57 6.82 -16.26
C ASN A 102 10.14 7.17 -15.88
N VAL A 103 9.94 8.26 -15.12
CA VAL A 103 8.61 8.76 -14.76
C VAL A 103 7.76 9.07 -15.99
N ALA A 104 8.36 9.74 -16.99
CA ALA A 104 7.66 10.09 -18.22
C ALA A 104 7.34 8.87 -19.10
N HIS A 105 8.09 7.79 -18.96
CA HIS A 105 7.93 6.56 -19.74
C HIS A 105 6.97 5.56 -19.08
N SER A 106 6.81 5.63 -17.75
CA SER A 106 5.92 4.74 -16.99
C SER A 106 4.46 5.20 -17.00
#